data_10435d6557835a9b50b605766433e97b
#
_entry.id   10435d6557835a9b50b605766433e97b
#
_cell.length_a   1.000
_cell.length_b   1.000
_cell.length_c   1.000
_cell.angle_alpha   90.00
_cell.angle_beta   90.00
_cell.angle_gamma   90.00
#
_symmetry.space_group_name_H-M   'P 1'
#
loop_
_entity.id
_entity.type
_entity.pdbx_description
1 polymer ?
#
loop_
_entity_poly.entity_id
_entity_poly.type
_entity_poly.pdbx_seq_one_letter_code
_entity_poly.pdbx_strand_id
1 'polypeptide(L)'
;MKRIEEQARRLDQEYQAIGQLFDQFCQQAGTLAEQYHFFNWPDYEDSPPLSRAFTLLGEPRELRLRCQPGERSALNGLIQVVSEDGTIDASLGFRADGQLLLESGKLLDNPPGLLLKLLLGAVWQHKPQDEITVQPH
;
A
#
# COMPACT_ATOMS: atom_id res chain seq x y z
N MET A 1 20.21 0.92 -29.52
CA MET A 1 20.00 -0.28 -28.68
C MET A 1 20.48 -0.12 -27.26
N LYS A 2 21.68 0.43 -27.07
CA LYS A 2 22.18 0.69 -25.71
C LYS A 2 21.22 1.52 -24.88
N ARG A 3 20.60 2.50 -25.51
CA ARG A 3 19.68 3.40 -24.81
C ARG A 3 18.46 2.66 -24.27
N ILE A 4 17.94 1.73 -25.06
CA ILE A 4 16.79 0.93 -24.65
C ILE A 4 17.19 -0.02 -23.52
N GLU A 5 18.38 -0.62 -23.64
CA GLU A 5 18.87 -1.51 -22.59
C GLU A 5 19.11 -0.78 -21.29
N GLU A 6 19.63 0.45 -21.35
CA GLU A 6 19.83 1.27 -20.15
C GLU A 6 18.51 1.65 -19.51
N GLN A 7 17.51 1.99 -20.32
CA GLN A 7 16.19 2.30 -19.82
C GLN A 7 15.56 1.09 -19.14
N ALA A 8 15.69 -0.08 -19.76
CA ALA A 8 15.16 -1.31 -19.20
C ALA A 8 15.84 -1.65 -17.88
N ARG A 9 17.15 -1.48 -17.81
CA ARG A 9 17.90 -1.76 -16.60
C ARG A 9 17.50 -0.82 -15.48
N ARG A 10 17.34 0.45 -15.79
CA ARG A 10 16.90 1.43 -14.80
C ARG A 10 15.50 1.12 -14.29
N LEU A 11 14.60 0.80 -15.20
CA LEU A 11 13.24 0.44 -14.83
C LEU A 11 13.23 -0.78 -13.91
N ASP A 12 14.03 -1.78 -14.25
CA ASP A 12 14.11 -2.98 -13.44
C ASP A 12 14.68 -2.71 -12.04
N GLN A 13 15.68 -1.84 -11.96
CA GLN A 13 16.25 -1.45 -10.67
C GLN A 13 15.22 -0.75 -9.79
N GLU A 14 14.44 0.15 -10.38
CA GLU A 14 13.40 0.85 -9.65
C GLU A 14 12.28 -0.09 -9.22
N TYR A 15 11.90 -1.01 -10.09
CA TYR A 15 10.90 -2.01 -9.79
C TYR A 15 11.33 -2.86 -8.59
N GLN A 16 12.57 -3.30 -8.58
CA GLN A 16 13.10 -4.09 -7.48
C GLN A 16 13.18 -3.28 -6.19
N ALA A 17 13.60 -2.02 -6.28
CA ALA A 17 13.69 -1.14 -5.13
C ALA A 17 12.29 -0.92 -4.51
N ILE A 18 11.29 -0.72 -5.34
CA ILE A 18 9.92 -0.53 -4.87
C ILE A 18 9.41 -1.80 -4.19
N GLY A 19 9.69 -2.97 -4.76
CA GLY A 19 9.28 -4.23 -4.16
C GLY A 19 9.94 -4.47 -2.79
N GLN A 20 11.21 -4.11 -2.66
CA GLN A 20 11.92 -4.24 -1.40
C GLN A 20 11.36 -3.29 -0.36
N LEU A 21 11.05 -2.06 -0.76
CA LEU A 21 10.44 -1.09 0.15
C LEU A 21 9.08 -1.56 0.66
N PHE A 22 8.28 -2.14 -0.23
CA PHE A 22 6.99 -2.69 0.16
C PHE A 22 7.16 -3.83 1.16
N ASP A 23 8.10 -4.74 0.89
CA ASP A 23 8.35 -5.87 1.77
C ASP A 23 8.79 -5.40 3.15
N GLN A 24 9.72 -4.45 3.21
CA GLN A 24 10.19 -3.89 4.47
C GLN A 24 9.05 -3.15 5.20
N PHE A 25 8.24 -2.42 4.45
CA PHE A 25 7.07 -1.75 5.02
C PHE A 25 6.14 -2.76 5.68
N CYS A 26 5.82 -3.84 5.00
CA CYS A 26 4.94 -4.87 5.54
C CYS A 26 5.52 -5.53 6.78
N GLN A 27 6.80 -5.84 6.76
CA GLN A 27 7.45 -6.46 7.91
C GLN A 27 7.43 -5.54 9.14
N GLN A 28 7.80 -4.29 8.94
CA GLN A 28 7.87 -3.34 10.04
C GLN A 28 6.50 -2.94 10.55
N ALA A 29 5.52 -2.84 9.65
CA ALA A 29 4.17 -2.49 10.02
C ALA A 29 3.46 -3.63 10.75
N GLY A 30 3.90 -4.87 10.53
CA GLY A 30 3.24 -6.04 11.11
C GLY A 30 3.20 -6.05 12.63
N THR A 31 4.14 -5.37 13.27
CA THR A 31 4.15 -5.29 14.74
C THR A 31 2.91 -4.59 15.29
N LEU A 32 2.26 -3.79 14.46
CA LEU A 32 1.06 -3.08 14.88
C LEU A 32 -0.11 -4.04 15.10
N ALA A 33 -0.13 -5.16 14.39
CA ALA A 33 -1.23 -6.11 14.48
C ALA A 33 -1.42 -6.66 15.88
N GLU A 34 -0.34 -6.73 16.68
CA GLU A 34 -0.43 -7.25 18.02
C GLU A 34 -1.15 -6.30 18.97
N GLN A 35 -1.25 -5.04 18.60
CA GLN A 35 -1.84 -4.00 19.46
C GLN A 35 -3.34 -3.80 19.25
N TYR A 36 -3.85 -4.23 18.10
CA TYR A 36 -5.22 -3.93 17.71
C TYR A 36 -5.97 -5.18 17.29
N HIS A 37 -7.29 -5.17 17.47
CA HIS A 37 -8.14 -6.30 17.15
C HIS A 37 -9.04 -6.06 15.94
N PHE A 38 -9.04 -4.83 15.40
CA PHE A 38 -9.93 -4.54 14.28
C PHE A 38 -9.37 -5.03 12.94
N PHE A 39 -8.11 -5.46 12.92
CA PHE A 39 -7.55 -6.12 11.75
C PHE A 39 -6.65 -7.27 12.20
N ASN A 40 -6.47 -8.22 11.29
CA ASN A 40 -5.62 -9.37 11.53
C ASN A 40 -4.57 -9.44 10.44
N TRP A 41 -3.31 -9.36 10.83
CA TRP A 41 -2.18 -9.33 9.90
C TRP A 41 -1.60 -10.74 9.79
N PRO A 42 -1.55 -11.30 8.56
CA PRO A 42 -1.14 -12.69 8.40
C PRO A 42 0.36 -12.88 8.47
N ASP A 43 0.75 -14.15 8.51
CA ASP A 43 2.12 -14.54 8.31
C ASP A 43 2.47 -14.37 6.84
N TYR A 44 3.66 -13.84 6.57
CA TYR A 44 4.04 -13.47 5.21
C TYR A 44 4.64 -14.60 4.40
N GLU A 45 5.06 -15.68 5.02
CA GLU A 45 5.90 -16.66 4.35
C GLU A 45 5.29 -17.21 3.07
N ASP A 46 3.97 -17.34 3.05
CA ASP A 46 3.27 -17.87 1.89
C ASP A 46 2.58 -16.83 1.05
N SER A 47 2.83 -15.56 1.31
CA SER A 47 2.18 -14.48 0.55
C SER A 47 2.87 -14.24 -0.77
N PRO A 48 2.12 -13.91 -1.83
CA PRO A 48 2.73 -13.48 -3.09
C PRO A 48 3.59 -12.22 -2.86
N PRO A 49 4.64 -12.02 -3.66
CA PRO A 49 5.57 -10.92 -3.44
C PRO A 49 4.95 -9.53 -3.40
N LEU A 50 3.88 -9.29 -4.15
CA LEU A 50 3.28 -7.97 -4.28
C LEU A 50 1.93 -7.88 -3.61
N SER A 51 1.62 -8.81 -2.70
CA SER A 51 0.30 -8.89 -2.12
C SER A 51 0.36 -9.48 -0.72
N ARG A 52 -0.50 -8.99 0.18
CA ARG A 52 -0.64 -9.53 1.53
C ARG A 52 -2.12 -9.59 1.86
N ALA A 53 -2.64 -10.79 2.05
CA ALA A 53 -4.03 -10.96 2.45
C ALA A 53 -4.18 -10.71 3.95
N PHE A 54 -5.26 -10.06 4.36
CA PHE A 54 -5.53 -9.80 5.76
C PHE A 54 -7.05 -9.63 5.94
N THR A 55 -7.46 -9.44 7.19
CA THR A 55 -8.86 -9.11 7.47
C THR A 55 -8.95 -7.74 8.12
N LEU A 56 -10.00 -7.02 7.78
CA LEU A 56 -10.29 -5.70 8.34
C LEU A 56 -11.74 -5.71 8.79
N LEU A 57 -11.97 -5.51 10.07
CA LEU A 57 -13.29 -5.63 10.68
C LEU A 57 -13.94 -6.99 10.38
N GLY A 58 -13.11 -8.04 10.34
CA GLY A 58 -13.56 -9.38 10.03
C GLY A 58 -13.78 -9.69 8.55
N GLU A 59 -13.59 -8.71 7.68
CA GLU A 59 -13.80 -8.89 6.24
C GLU A 59 -12.47 -9.07 5.52
N PRO A 60 -12.41 -9.96 4.52
CA PRO A 60 -11.18 -10.16 3.76
C PRO A 60 -10.77 -8.90 3.00
N ARG A 61 -9.48 -8.64 3.02
CA ARG A 61 -8.87 -7.52 2.29
C ARG A 61 -7.51 -7.97 1.78
N GLU A 62 -6.97 -7.20 0.87
CA GLU A 62 -5.64 -7.42 0.34
C GLU A 62 -4.88 -6.11 0.35
N LEU A 63 -3.66 -6.13 0.88
CA LEU A 63 -2.73 -5.02 0.71
C LEU A 63 -1.90 -5.34 -0.51
N ARG A 64 -2.06 -4.56 -1.55
CA ARG A 64 -1.46 -4.83 -2.86
C ARG A 64 -0.51 -3.72 -3.25
N LEU A 65 0.65 -4.12 -3.77
CA LEU A 65 1.57 -3.19 -4.38
C LEU A 65 1.35 -3.16 -5.88
N ARG A 66 1.23 -1.97 -6.43
CA ARG A 66 1.26 -1.76 -7.87
C ARG A 66 2.39 -0.82 -8.20
N CYS A 67 3.03 -1.05 -9.34
CA CYS A 67 4.01 -0.14 -9.88
C CYS A 67 3.41 0.52 -11.12
N GLN A 68 3.59 1.81 -11.23
CA GLN A 68 3.05 2.55 -12.36
C GLN A 68 4.04 3.61 -12.81
N PRO A 69 3.98 4.00 -14.08
CA PRO A 69 4.87 5.04 -14.58
C PRO A 69 4.62 6.35 -13.84
N GLY A 70 5.71 6.97 -13.43
CA GLY A 70 5.68 8.31 -12.88
C GLY A 70 6.18 9.30 -13.90
N GLU A 71 6.62 10.44 -13.43
CA GLU A 71 7.19 11.46 -14.30
C GLU A 71 8.58 11.05 -14.76
N ARG A 72 8.94 11.43 -15.99
CA ARG A 72 10.29 11.28 -16.54
C ARG A 72 10.79 9.84 -16.54
N SER A 73 9.91 8.91 -16.91
CA SER A 73 10.27 7.50 -17.06
C SER A 73 10.65 6.83 -15.73
N ALA A 74 10.33 7.45 -14.60
CA ALA A 74 10.52 6.83 -13.31
C ALA A 74 9.29 6.00 -12.95
N LEU A 75 9.46 5.07 -12.00
CA LEU A 75 8.36 4.29 -11.47
C LEU A 75 7.96 4.81 -10.10
N ASN A 76 6.67 4.72 -9.83
CA ASN A 76 6.14 4.92 -8.49
C ASN A 76 5.54 3.62 -8.00
N GLY A 77 5.62 3.40 -6.69
CA GLY A 77 4.89 2.32 -6.04
C GLY A 77 3.58 2.85 -5.49
N LEU A 78 2.57 2.00 -5.50
CA LEU A 78 1.26 2.36 -4.97
C LEU A 78 0.77 1.21 -4.11
N ILE A 79 0.69 1.45 -2.81
CA ILE A 79 0.18 0.47 -1.86
C ILE A 79 -1.31 0.69 -1.73
N GLN A 80 -2.10 -0.34 -1.99
CA GLN A 80 -3.55 -0.23 -2.02
C GLN A 80 -4.19 -1.23 -1.08
N VAL A 81 -5.25 -0.81 -0.38
CA VAL A 81 -6.13 -1.71 0.34
C VAL A 81 -7.28 -2.04 -0.59
N VAL A 82 -7.43 -3.31 -0.92
CA VAL A 82 -8.38 -3.78 -1.93
C VAL A 82 -9.36 -4.75 -1.28
N SER A 83 -10.64 -4.56 -1.52
CA SER A 83 -11.67 -5.45 -1.03
C SER A 83 -11.87 -6.64 -1.96
N GLU A 84 -12.67 -7.62 -1.55
CA GLU A 84 -12.88 -8.85 -2.33
C GLU A 84 -13.41 -8.58 -3.73
N ASP A 85 -14.22 -7.56 -3.90
CA ASP A 85 -14.80 -7.24 -5.21
C ASP A 85 -13.86 -6.40 -6.08
N GLY A 86 -12.64 -6.17 -5.62
CA GLY A 86 -11.65 -5.40 -6.37
C GLY A 86 -11.70 -3.90 -6.13
N THR A 87 -12.58 -3.44 -5.27
CA THR A 87 -12.66 -2.01 -4.95
C THR A 87 -11.42 -1.57 -4.18
N ILE A 88 -10.84 -0.45 -4.58
CA ILE A 88 -9.71 0.14 -3.89
C ILE A 88 -10.22 1.08 -2.82
N ASP A 89 -10.02 0.69 -1.56
CA ASP A 89 -10.57 1.43 -0.43
C ASP A 89 -9.62 2.51 0.07
N ALA A 90 -8.34 2.35 -0.14
CA ALA A 90 -7.33 3.33 0.26
C ALA A 90 -6.06 3.10 -0.55
N SER A 91 -5.24 4.12 -0.67
CA SER A 91 -3.97 3.99 -1.38
C SER A 91 -2.92 4.94 -0.83
N LEU A 92 -1.66 4.59 -1.03
CA LEU A 92 -0.51 5.36 -0.58
C LEU A 92 0.57 5.22 -1.65
N GLY A 93 1.00 6.34 -2.20
CA GLY A 93 2.01 6.35 -3.25
C GLY A 93 3.39 6.73 -2.74
N PHE A 94 4.43 6.16 -3.36
CA PHE A 94 5.81 6.47 -2.99
C PHE A 94 6.72 6.25 -4.19
N ARG A 95 7.91 6.85 -4.12
CA ARG A 95 8.93 6.72 -5.16
C ARG A 95 9.87 5.56 -4.86
N ALA A 96 10.69 5.22 -5.85
CA ALA A 96 11.68 4.17 -5.69
C ALA A 96 12.70 4.46 -4.59
N ASP A 97 12.90 5.72 -4.25
CA ASP A 97 13.76 6.12 -3.13
C ASP A 97 13.04 6.13 -1.78
N GLY A 98 11.76 5.78 -1.77
CA GLY A 98 10.98 5.74 -0.54
C GLY A 98 10.21 7.02 -0.22
N GLN A 99 10.44 8.09 -0.97
CA GLN A 99 9.77 9.36 -0.73
C GLN A 99 8.26 9.24 -0.98
N LEU A 100 7.44 9.67 -0.05
CA LEU A 100 5.99 9.67 -0.22
C LEU A 100 5.57 10.72 -1.23
N LEU A 101 4.52 10.43 -2.00
CA LEU A 101 4.10 11.30 -3.10
C LEU A 101 3.24 12.47 -2.64
N LEU A 102 2.32 12.24 -1.72
CA LEU A 102 1.33 13.25 -1.35
C LEU A 102 1.55 13.83 0.04
N GLU A 103 2.59 13.41 0.70
CA GLU A 103 2.91 13.92 2.03
C GLU A 103 4.40 13.92 2.22
N SER A 104 4.86 14.62 3.24
CA SER A 104 6.29 14.69 3.52
C SER A 104 6.75 13.40 4.18
N GLY A 105 8.04 13.12 4.07
CA GLY A 105 8.63 11.96 4.70
C GLY A 105 8.77 10.79 3.77
N LYS A 106 9.28 9.71 4.31
CA LYS A 106 9.54 8.48 3.56
C LYS A 106 8.70 7.33 4.08
N LEU A 107 8.50 6.35 3.22
CA LEU A 107 7.68 5.18 3.52
C LEU A 107 8.13 4.47 4.80
N LEU A 108 9.44 4.37 5.00
CA LEU A 108 9.98 3.62 6.13
C LEU A 108 10.26 4.48 7.37
N ASP A 109 9.83 5.75 7.37
CA ASP A 109 9.98 6.59 8.57
C ASP A 109 9.10 6.09 9.72
N ASN A 110 7.87 5.67 9.41
CA ASN A 110 6.94 5.18 10.41
C ASN A 110 5.95 4.21 9.77
N PRO A 111 6.41 3.00 9.43
CA PRO A 111 5.52 2.04 8.76
C PRO A 111 4.27 1.68 9.54
N PRO A 112 4.32 1.44 10.87
CA PRO A 112 3.08 1.15 11.59
C PRO A 112 2.08 2.29 11.53
N GLY A 113 2.53 3.53 11.66
CA GLY A 113 1.64 4.68 11.58
C GLY A 113 1.03 4.84 10.21
N LEU A 114 1.80 4.61 9.15
CA LEU A 114 1.29 4.69 7.79
C LEU A 114 0.29 3.57 7.49
N LEU A 115 0.56 2.36 7.97
CA LEU A 115 -0.40 1.27 7.80
C LEU A 115 -1.71 1.60 8.52
N LEU A 116 -1.61 2.08 9.75
CA LEU A 116 -2.81 2.46 10.50
C LEU A 116 -3.61 3.52 9.75
N LYS A 117 -2.93 4.51 9.21
CA LYS A 117 -3.58 5.56 8.43
C LYS A 117 -4.30 4.98 7.20
N LEU A 118 -3.67 4.04 6.51
CA LEU A 118 -4.29 3.36 5.37
C LEU A 118 -5.53 2.59 5.80
N LEU A 119 -5.44 1.84 6.88
CA LEU A 119 -6.54 1.02 7.35
C LEU A 119 -7.72 1.87 7.81
N LEU A 120 -7.44 2.95 8.54
CA LEU A 120 -8.49 3.86 8.98
C LEU A 120 -9.13 4.55 7.79
N GLY A 121 -8.33 4.93 6.80
CA GLY A 121 -8.86 5.48 5.56
C GLY A 121 -9.77 4.51 4.85
N ALA A 122 -9.38 3.25 4.78
CA ALA A 122 -10.19 2.22 4.14
C ALA A 122 -11.52 2.03 4.86
N VAL A 123 -11.51 2.02 6.20
CA VAL A 123 -12.72 1.88 6.99
C VAL A 123 -13.68 3.02 6.74
N TRP A 124 -13.19 4.26 6.80
CA TRP A 124 -14.07 5.42 6.72
C TRP A 124 -14.50 5.76 5.30
N GLN A 125 -13.68 5.45 4.32
CA GLN A 125 -14.09 5.67 2.93
C GLN A 125 -15.14 4.69 2.47
N HIS A 126 -15.21 3.54 3.11
CA HIS A 126 -16.21 2.53 2.77
C HIS A 126 -17.53 2.78 3.48
N LYS A 127 -17.65 3.89 4.16
CA LYS A 127 -18.89 4.27 4.81
C LYS A 127 -19.97 4.48 3.76
N PRO A 128 -21.15 3.88 3.93
CA PRO A 128 -22.20 4.03 2.94
C PRO A 128 -22.62 5.47 2.76
N GLN A 129 -22.88 5.84 1.53
CA GLN A 129 -23.30 7.19 1.19
C GLN A 129 -24.64 7.56 1.85
N ASP A 130 -25.50 6.60 2.00
CA ASP A 130 -26.80 6.83 2.62
C ASP A 130 -26.67 7.25 4.08
N GLU A 131 -25.65 6.82 4.79
CA GLU A 131 -25.41 7.32 6.13
C GLU A 131 -25.11 8.81 6.11
N ILE A 132 -24.38 9.25 5.11
CA ILE A 132 -24.03 10.65 4.99
C ILE A 132 -25.26 11.48 4.63
N THR A 133 -26.09 10.95 3.78
CA THR A 133 -27.28 11.67 3.34
C THR A 133 -28.36 11.73 4.40
N VAL A 134 -28.38 10.76 5.29
CA VAL A 134 -29.38 10.74 6.36
C VAL A 134 -29.04 11.71 7.47
N GLN A 135 -27.78 12.00 7.66
CA GLN A 135 -27.34 12.78 8.80
C GLN A 135 -27.47 14.28 8.71
N PRO A 136 -27.51 14.89 7.56
CA PRO A 136 -27.43 16.34 7.52
C PRO A 136 -28.66 17.09 7.98
N HIS A 137 -29.58 16.44 8.51
CA HIS A 137 -30.74 17.19 9.02
C HIS A 137 -31.02 16.95 10.45
#